data_713d91e0cf2208a91026be71c2c8394a
#
_entry.id   713d91e0cf2208a91026be71c2c8394a
#
_cell.length_a   1.000
_cell.length_b   1.000
_cell.length_c   1.000
_cell.angle_alpha   90.00
_cell.angle_beta   90.00
_cell.angle_gamma   90.00
#
_symmetry.space_group_name_H-M   'P 1'
#
loop_
_entity.id
_entity.type
_entity.pdbx_description
1 polymer ?
#
loop_
_entity_poly.entity_id
_entity_poly.type
_entity_poly.pdbx_seq_one_letter_code
_entity_poly.pdbx_strand_id
1 'polypeptide(L)'
;MMADENQNGNSEGDLLHLLDATYPLLQKFREACPGTFKHSQSLVSMIESISMALDLDVNFMKVAAQYHDIGKINNPKYFTENQLDDSNPHDKLDPYMSYQIISRHVADGVNILLNDCDFPRKLIEIMSQHHGTTVVRYFFNKSGIDVEDVYRYKCTKPKCVEAASLMLADHIEAKSRSFIQSGKFDSAEVTIDDTINELLDDGQLDEVYMKLGDLKKIKIALAKELEGSIQKRVDYEEAKTKKEVKPKEKKPKDTE
;
A
#
# COMPACT_ATOMS: atom_id res chain seq x y z
N MET A 1 -6.39 42.40 30.08
CA MET A 1 -6.10 42.32 28.63
C MET A 1 -5.16 41.17 28.47
N MET A 2 -5.68 40.02 28.21
CA MET A 2 -4.89 38.84 27.80
C MET A 2 -5.23 38.59 26.34
N ALA A 3 -4.22 38.68 25.48
CA ALA A 3 -4.37 38.45 24.08
C ALA A 3 -4.48 36.92 23.86
N ASP A 4 -5.59 36.50 23.30
CA ASP A 4 -5.79 35.19 22.74
C ASP A 4 -4.90 35.06 21.50
N GLU A 5 -3.79 34.37 21.64
CA GLU A 5 -3.03 33.84 20.48
C GLU A 5 -3.52 32.44 20.16
N ASN A 6 -4.68 32.37 19.52
CA ASN A 6 -5.16 31.18 18.87
C ASN A 6 -4.84 31.31 17.36
N GLN A 7 -3.57 31.14 17.01
CA GLN A 7 -3.12 31.00 15.63
C GLN A 7 -2.56 29.61 15.41
N ASN A 8 -3.44 28.64 15.25
CA ASN A 8 -3.14 27.39 14.56
C ASN A 8 -4.37 26.95 13.74
N GLY A 9 -4.86 27.84 12.94
CA GLY A 9 -5.72 27.53 11.81
C GLY A 9 -4.87 27.30 10.57
N ASN A 10 -4.11 26.22 10.51
CA ASN A 10 -3.78 25.68 9.21
C ASN A 10 -5.11 25.19 8.63
N SER A 11 -5.72 26.00 7.76
CA SER A 11 -6.69 25.53 6.79
C SER A 11 -6.13 24.26 6.19
N GLU A 12 -6.87 23.16 6.25
CA GLU A 12 -6.61 21.97 5.47
C GLU A 12 -6.66 22.41 3.99
N GLY A 13 -5.54 22.97 3.51
CA GLY A 13 -5.37 23.39 2.14
C GLY A 13 -5.53 22.17 1.25
N ASP A 14 -6.02 22.38 0.06
CA ASP A 14 -6.17 21.32 -0.94
C ASP A 14 -4.86 20.53 -1.09
N LEU A 15 -4.81 19.33 -0.48
CA LEU A 15 -3.64 18.45 -0.53
C LEU A 15 -3.42 17.82 -1.91
N LEU A 16 -4.31 18.06 -2.87
CA LEU A 16 -4.23 17.46 -4.21
C LEU A 16 -2.97 17.86 -4.98
N HIS A 17 -2.36 19.02 -4.66
CA HIS A 17 -1.07 19.40 -5.26
C HIS A 17 0.03 18.37 -4.97
N LEU A 18 -0.02 17.64 -3.86
CA LEU A 18 0.91 16.55 -3.54
C LEU A 18 0.78 15.34 -4.46
N LEU A 19 -0.37 15.20 -5.14
CA LEU A 19 -0.63 14.16 -6.13
C LEU A 19 -0.32 14.61 -7.56
N ASP A 20 0.06 15.88 -7.75
CA ASP A 20 0.45 16.38 -9.07
C ASP A 20 1.71 15.66 -9.57
N ALA A 21 1.68 15.22 -10.82
CA ALA A 21 2.80 14.51 -11.45
C ALA A 21 4.11 15.33 -11.50
N THR A 22 4.01 16.66 -11.32
CA THR A 22 5.16 17.58 -11.26
C THR A 22 5.69 17.81 -9.85
N TYR A 23 5.00 17.30 -8.80
CA TYR A 23 5.46 17.46 -7.43
C TYR A 23 6.80 16.74 -7.21
N PRO A 24 7.85 17.43 -6.75
CA PRO A 24 9.23 16.89 -6.77
C PRO A 24 9.39 15.57 -6.02
N LEU A 25 8.77 15.46 -4.83
CA LEU A 25 8.86 14.22 -4.04
C LEU A 25 8.13 13.06 -4.72
N LEU A 26 7.00 13.32 -5.39
CA LEU A 26 6.26 12.31 -6.13
C LEU A 26 7.06 11.80 -7.33
N GLN A 27 7.74 12.70 -8.05
CA GLN A 27 8.63 12.31 -9.15
C GLN A 27 9.78 11.43 -8.65
N LYS A 28 10.47 11.87 -7.58
CA LYS A 28 11.54 11.10 -6.95
C LYS A 28 11.06 9.71 -6.52
N PHE A 29 9.86 9.61 -5.93
CA PHE A 29 9.27 8.34 -5.52
C PHE A 29 9.03 7.41 -6.72
N ARG A 30 8.43 7.92 -7.77
CA ARG A 30 8.16 7.17 -9.00
C ARG A 30 9.43 6.65 -9.67
N GLU A 31 10.50 7.46 -9.69
CA GLU A 31 11.78 7.09 -10.30
C GLU A 31 12.55 6.07 -9.47
N ALA A 32 12.60 6.25 -8.15
CA ALA A 32 13.36 5.38 -7.26
C ALA A 32 12.67 4.04 -6.97
N CYS A 33 11.33 4.03 -6.90
CA CYS A 33 10.52 2.88 -6.49
C CYS A 33 9.34 2.65 -7.43
N PRO A 34 9.54 2.34 -8.71
CA PRO A 34 8.45 2.24 -9.69
C PRO A 34 7.42 1.16 -9.33
N GLY A 35 7.85 0.05 -8.74
CA GLY A 35 6.95 -1.02 -8.28
C GLY A 35 6.10 -0.60 -7.09
N THR A 36 6.71 0.01 -6.07
CA THR A 36 5.99 0.55 -4.91
C THR A 36 5.06 1.70 -5.33
N PHE A 37 5.51 2.57 -6.23
CA PHE A 37 4.66 3.64 -6.76
C PHE A 37 3.40 3.09 -7.43
N LYS A 38 3.52 2.04 -8.23
CA LYS A 38 2.38 1.36 -8.85
C LYS A 38 1.44 0.72 -7.83
N HIS A 39 1.99 0.10 -6.78
CA HIS A 39 1.23 -0.41 -5.65
C HIS A 39 0.43 0.71 -4.97
N SER A 40 1.09 1.83 -4.64
CA SER A 40 0.42 2.99 -4.03
C SER A 40 -0.71 3.54 -4.90
N GLN A 41 -0.56 3.57 -6.22
CA GLN A 41 -1.64 3.97 -7.13
C GLN A 41 -2.85 3.01 -7.07
N SER A 42 -2.62 1.71 -6.95
CA SER A 42 -3.71 0.74 -6.74
C SER A 42 -4.40 0.98 -5.40
N LEU A 43 -3.62 1.27 -4.37
CA LEU A 43 -4.12 1.56 -3.03
C LEU A 43 -4.95 2.86 -3.00
N VAL A 44 -4.55 3.89 -3.75
CA VAL A 44 -5.32 5.15 -3.89
C VAL A 44 -6.75 4.87 -4.34
N SER A 45 -6.98 3.98 -5.33
CA SER A 45 -8.33 3.64 -5.79
C SER A 45 -9.15 2.93 -4.71
N MET A 46 -8.53 1.99 -3.98
CA MET A 46 -9.18 1.28 -2.87
C MET A 46 -9.57 2.24 -1.74
N ILE A 47 -8.66 3.13 -1.37
CA ILE A 47 -8.86 4.12 -0.31
C ILE A 47 -9.91 5.17 -0.70
N GLU A 48 -9.96 5.57 -1.97
CA GLU A 48 -11.01 6.47 -2.46
C GLU A 48 -12.39 5.83 -2.26
N SER A 49 -12.57 4.57 -2.63
CA SER A 49 -13.83 3.83 -2.45
C SER A 49 -14.22 3.65 -0.97
N ILE A 50 -13.25 3.35 -0.09
CA ILE A 50 -13.45 3.27 1.35
C ILE A 50 -13.86 4.63 1.92
N SER A 51 -13.13 5.69 1.55
CA SER A 51 -13.36 7.04 2.07
C SER A 51 -14.76 7.54 1.72
N MET A 52 -15.21 7.32 0.49
CA MET A 52 -16.58 7.63 0.08
C MET A 52 -17.63 6.83 0.88
N ALA A 53 -17.38 5.55 1.15
CA ALA A 53 -18.31 4.70 1.88
C ALA A 53 -18.44 5.08 3.36
N LEU A 54 -17.38 5.63 3.95
CA LEU A 54 -17.29 6.00 5.36
C LEU A 54 -17.43 7.50 5.62
N ASP A 55 -17.61 8.33 4.59
CA ASP A 55 -17.66 9.80 4.69
C ASP A 55 -16.39 10.39 5.32
N LEU A 56 -15.22 9.87 4.89
CA LEU A 56 -13.90 10.40 5.26
C LEU A 56 -13.43 11.43 4.24
N ASP A 57 -12.44 12.24 4.61
CA ASP A 57 -11.78 13.16 3.67
C ASP A 57 -11.04 12.37 2.58
N VAL A 58 -11.65 12.32 1.39
CA VAL A 58 -11.16 11.57 0.25
C VAL A 58 -9.78 12.05 -0.20
N ASN A 59 -9.55 13.37 -0.27
CA ASN A 59 -8.30 13.93 -0.75
C ASN A 59 -7.15 13.63 0.22
N PHE A 60 -7.41 13.81 1.51
CA PHE A 60 -6.48 13.48 2.58
C PHE A 60 -6.08 11.99 2.53
N MET A 61 -7.06 11.11 2.42
CA MET A 61 -6.83 9.67 2.38
C MET A 61 -6.10 9.21 1.12
N LYS A 62 -6.37 9.83 -0.03
CA LYS A 62 -5.63 9.55 -1.28
C LYS A 62 -4.16 9.92 -1.16
N VAL A 63 -3.83 11.05 -0.53
CA VAL A 63 -2.44 11.43 -0.26
C VAL A 63 -1.79 10.45 0.71
N ALA A 64 -2.47 10.07 1.79
CA ALA A 64 -1.98 9.07 2.72
C ALA A 64 -1.64 7.74 2.00
N ALA A 65 -2.54 7.25 1.15
CA ALA A 65 -2.33 6.03 0.36
C ALA A 65 -1.18 6.17 -0.65
N GLN A 66 -1.04 7.32 -1.31
CA GLN A 66 0.04 7.53 -2.28
C GLN A 66 1.42 7.50 -1.64
N TYR A 67 1.56 8.01 -0.41
CA TYR A 67 2.87 8.23 0.23
C TYR A 67 3.17 7.29 1.41
N HIS A 68 2.27 6.35 1.78
CA HIS A 68 2.46 5.50 2.96
C HIS A 68 3.81 4.77 2.96
N ASP A 69 4.28 4.39 1.80
CA ASP A 69 5.49 3.61 1.54
C ASP A 69 6.69 4.43 1.04
N ILE A 70 6.63 5.76 1.12
CA ILE A 70 7.68 6.66 0.58
C ILE A 70 9.07 6.35 1.12
N GLY A 71 9.18 5.82 2.33
CA GLY A 71 10.46 5.48 2.94
C GLY A 71 11.22 4.36 2.24
N LYS A 72 10.57 3.57 1.40
CA LYS A 72 11.22 2.55 0.56
C LYS A 72 12.24 3.14 -0.42
N ILE A 73 12.18 4.46 -0.69
CA ILE A 73 13.17 5.19 -1.51
C ILE A 73 14.61 4.96 -1.01
N ASN A 74 14.80 4.82 0.31
CA ASN A 74 16.14 4.66 0.88
C ASN A 74 16.79 3.31 0.52
N ASN A 75 15.97 2.26 0.30
CA ASN A 75 16.47 0.91 0.05
C ASN A 75 15.59 0.15 -0.97
N PRO A 76 15.30 0.68 -2.15
CA PRO A 76 14.26 0.17 -3.05
C PRO A 76 14.46 -1.29 -3.47
N LYS A 77 15.71 -1.72 -3.69
CA LYS A 77 16.04 -3.09 -4.13
C LYS A 77 15.71 -4.20 -3.14
N TYR A 78 15.47 -3.86 -1.87
CA TYR A 78 15.08 -4.82 -0.84
C TYR A 78 13.58 -5.12 -0.83
N PHE A 79 12.79 -4.39 -1.60
CA PHE A 79 11.35 -4.61 -1.73
C PHE A 79 11.06 -5.30 -3.06
N THR A 80 10.41 -6.47 -2.99
CA THR A 80 10.26 -7.39 -4.11
C THR A 80 9.59 -6.77 -5.33
N GLU A 81 8.66 -5.84 -5.11
CA GLU A 81 7.96 -5.11 -6.16
C GLU A 81 8.87 -4.18 -6.99
N ASN A 82 10.07 -3.85 -6.47
CA ASN A 82 11.06 -3.00 -7.16
C ASN A 82 12.25 -3.80 -7.72
N GLN A 83 12.29 -5.12 -7.52
CA GLN A 83 13.34 -5.95 -8.07
C GLN A 83 13.14 -6.15 -9.58
N LEU A 84 14.19 -5.92 -10.36
CA LEU A 84 14.16 -5.98 -11.82
C LEU A 84 14.71 -7.30 -12.37
N ASP A 85 15.39 -8.05 -11.53
CA ASP A 85 16.00 -9.33 -11.85
C ASP A 85 15.67 -10.39 -10.78
N ASP A 86 16.07 -11.63 -11.01
CA ASP A 86 15.81 -12.74 -10.09
C ASP A 86 16.72 -12.73 -8.85
N SER A 87 17.58 -11.72 -8.69
CA SER A 87 18.48 -11.63 -7.54
C SER A 87 17.77 -10.98 -6.34
N ASN A 88 17.61 -11.75 -5.27
CA ASN A 88 17.05 -11.23 -4.02
C ASN A 88 18.17 -10.86 -3.05
N PRO A 89 18.37 -9.56 -2.74
CA PRO A 89 19.41 -9.13 -1.79
C PRO A 89 19.32 -9.79 -0.41
N HIS A 90 18.11 -10.20 0.00
CA HIS A 90 17.87 -10.86 1.27
C HIS A 90 18.45 -12.27 1.37
N ASP A 91 18.82 -12.90 0.24
CA ASP A 91 19.42 -14.25 0.24
C ASP A 91 20.83 -14.25 0.85
N LYS A 92 21.48 -13.09 0.88
CA LYS A 92 22.82 -12.88 1.45
C LYS A 92 22.80 -12.36 2.88
N LEU A 93 21.62 -12.16 3.46
CA LEU A 93 21.45 -11.54 4.77
C LEU A 93 20.85 -12.54 5.77
N ASP A 94 21.22 -12.36 7.03
CA ASP A 94 20.50 -12.97 8.14
C ASP A 94 19.03 -12.47 8.15
N PRO A 95 18.06 -13.34 8.52
CA PRO A 95 16.65 -12.96 8.57
C PRO A 95 16.36 -11.72 9.44
N TYR A 96 17.09 -11.54 10.54
CA TYR A 96 16.90 -10.38 11.39
C TYR A 96 17.40 -9.08 10.74
N MET A 97 18.52 -9.11 10.03
CA MET A 97 19.00 -7.97 9.24
C MET A 97 18.00 -7.61 8.13
N SER A 98 17.45 -8.62 7.47
CA SER A 98 16.42 -8.43 6.45
C SER A 98 15.17 -7.77 7.02
N TYR A 99 14.71 -8.25 8.18
CA TYR A 99 13.59 -7.64 8.92
C TYR A 99 13.87 -6.17 9.25
N GLN A 100 15.07 -5.84 9.77
CA GLN A 100 15.42 -4.46 10.11
C GLN A 100 15.36 -3.54 8.90
N ILE A 101 15.84 -3.99 7.74
CA ILE A 101 15.78 -3.21 6.51
C ILE A 101 14.33 -2.98 6.09
N ILE A 102 13.51 -4.03 6.09
CA ILE A 102 12.11 -3.93 5.68
C ILE A 102 11.32 -3.05 6.65
N SER A 103 11.41 -3.31 7.96
CA SER A 103 10.60 -2.59 8.95
C SER A 103 10.95 -1.10 9.06
N ARG A 104 12.17 -0.72 8.69
CA ARG A 104 12.67 0.65 8.79
C ARG A 104 11.96 1.62 7.84
N HIS A 105 11.37 1.15 6.72
CA HIS A 105 10.77 2.07 5.74
C HIS A 105 9.70 2.99 6.34
N VAL A 106 8.98 2.55 7.39
CA VAL A 106 7.98 3.38 8.06
C VAL A 106 8.64 4.60 8.70
N ALA A 107 9.70 4.38 9.50
CA ALA A 107 10.44 5.46 10.14
C ALA A 107 11.15 6.36 9.11
N ASP A 108 11.70 5.76 8.06
CA ASP A 108 12.32 6.50 6.97
C ASP A 108 11.29 7.38 6.23
N GLY A 109 10.09 6.87 6.01
CA GLY A 109 8.97 7.63 5.42
C GLY A 109 8.56 8.80 6.29
N VAL A 110 8.37 8.59 7.59
CA VAL A 110 8.09 9.67 8.54
C VAL A 110 9.18 10.74 8.48
N ASN A 111 10.45 10.36 8.49
CA ASN A 111 11.56 11.32 8.41
C ASN A 111 11.56 12.11 7.10
N ILE A 112 11.27 11.48 5.97
CA ILE A 112 11.18 12.17 4.67
C ILE A 112 10.07 13.22 4.71
N LEU A 113 8.88 12.85 5.17
CA LEU A 113 7.70 13.72 5.15
C LEU A 113 7.76 14.84 6.21
N LEU A 114 8.40 14.61 7.36
CA LEU A 114 8.63 15.66 8.36
C LEU A 114 9.56 16.77 7.87
N ASN A 115 10.42 16.48 6.87
CA ASN A 115 11.30 17.47 6.25
C ASN A 115 10.65 18.20 5.07
N ASP A 116 9.41 17.81 4.70
CA ASP A 116 8.63 18.47 3.67
C ASP A 116 7.44 19.19 4.34
N CYS A 117 7.46 20.53 4.32
CA CYS A 117 6.49 21.36 5.04
C CYS A 117 5.05 21.28 4.47
N ASP A 118 4.87 20.68 3.29
CA ASP A 118 3.57 20.54 2.65
C ASP A 118 2.75 19.38 3.24
N PHE A 119 3.39 18.49 4.02
CA PHE A 119 2.72 17.35 4.63
C PHE A 119 2.19 17.67 6.04
N PRO A 120 0.86 17.62 6.27
CA PRO A 120 0.28 17.81 7.60
C PRO A 120 0.74 16.72 8.58
N ARG A 121 1.01 17.08 9.82
CA ARG A 121 1.42 16.11 10.85
C ARG A 121 0.41 14.98 11.06
N LYS A 122 -0.90 15.27 11.01
CA LYS A 122 -1.96 14.27 11.11
C LYS A 122 -1.86 13.20 10.00
N LEU A 123 -1.51 13.61 8.77
CA LEU A 123 -1.32 12.69 7.66
C LEU A 123 -0.12 11.77 7.90
N ILE A 124 1.02 12.34 8.34
CA ILE A 124 2.22 11.57 8.68
C ILE A 124 1.95 10.58 9.82
N GLU A 125 1.17 10.99 10.83
CA GLU A 125 0.76 10.14 11.95
C GLU A 125 -0.05 8.93 11.45
N ILE A 126 -1.07 9.14 10.62
CA ILE A 126 -1.89 8.08 10.05
C ILE A 126 -1.03 7.11 9.22
N MET A 127 -0.16 7.65 8.36
CA MET A 127 0.74 6.84 7.55
C MET A 127 1.70 6.00 8.40
N SER A 128 2.19 6.53 9.52
CA SER A 128 3.10 5.81 10.42
C SER A 128 2.49 4.55 11.06
N GLN A 129 1.16 4.41 11.01
CA GLN A 129 0.39 3.34 11.64
C GLN A 129 -0.01 2.21 10.67
N HIS A 130 0.30 2.31 9.37
CA HIS A 130 -0.22 1.37 8.35
C HIS A 130 0.23 -0.09 8.55
N HIS A 131 1.34 -0.34 9.22
CA HIS A 131 1.76 -1.69 9.62
C HIS A 131 1.50 -1.99 11.11
N GLY A 132 1.19 -0.99 11.93
CA GLY A 132 0.98 -1.17 13.37
C GLY A 132 2.11 -1.93 14.03
N THR A 133 1.77 -3.04 14.67
CA THR A 133 2.71 -3.97 15.29
C THR A 133 2.66 -5.36 14.64
N THR A 134 2.26 -5.47 13.38
CA THR A 134 2.19 -6.74 12.65
C THR A 134 3.58 -7.39 12.53
N VAL A 135 3.58 -8.72 12.35
CA VAL A 135 4.83 -9.49 12.22
C VAL A 135 5.28 -9.50 10.76
N VAL A 136 6.57 -9.26 10.52
CA VAL A 136 7.19 -9.51 9.20
C VAL A 136 7.35 -11.01 9.01
N ARG A 137 6.23 -11.68 8.73
CA ARG A 137 6.02 -13.14 8.80
C ARG A 137 7.03 -13.94 8.02
N TYR A 138 7.41 -13.48 6.83
CA TYR A 138 8.38 -14.18 5.98
C TYR A 138 9.73 -14.38 6.69
N PHE A 139 10.29 -13.32 7.28
CA PHE A 139 11.58 -13.40 7.96
C PHE A 139 11.50 -14.06 9.33
N PHE A 140 10.39 -13.91 10.03
CA PHE A 140 10.13 -14.68 11.24
C PHE A 140 10.17 -16.19 10.96
N ASN A 141 9.42 -16.66 9.97
CA ASN A 141 9.41 -18.08 9.60
C ASN A 141 10.79 -18.58 9.12
N LYS A 142 11.54 -17.74 8.39
CA LYS A 142 12.89 -18.08 7.92
C LYS A 142 13.93 -18.12 9.03
N SER A 143 13.69 -17.43 10.16
CA SER A 143 14.65 -17.33 11.26
C SER A 143 14.76 -18.61 12.09
N GLY A 144 13.69 -19.42 12.14
CA GLY A 144 13.61 -20.62 12.98
C GLY A 144 13.56 -20.35 14.49
N ILE A 145 13.31 -19.10 14.92
CA ILE A 145 13.12 -18.76 16.34
C ILE A 145 11.64 -18.75 16.70
N ASP A 146 11.32 -18.98 17.99
CA ASP A 146 9.93 -19.06 18.47
C ASP A 146 9.41 -17.73 19.05
N VAL A 147 10.22 -16.65 19.03
CA VAL A 147 9.88 -15.36 19.62
C VAL A 147 9.43 -14.39 18.53
N GLU A 148 8.13 -14.34 18.27
CA GLU A 148 7.49 -13.54 17.24
C GLU A 148 7.71 -12.03 17.41
N ASP A 149 7.72 -11.53 18.66
CA ASP A 149 7.88 -10.12 19.00
C ASP A 149 9.16 -9.48 18.46
N VAL A 150 10.20 -10.28 18.21
CA VAL A 150 11.46 -9.81 17.62
C VAL A 150 11.26 -9.30 16.20
N TYR A 151 10.30 -9.88 15.46
CA TYR A 151 10.01 -9.58 14.06
C TYR A 151 8.77 -8.71 13.86
N ARG A 152 8.22 -8.11 14.91
CA ARG A 152 7.11 -7.17 14.83
C ARG A 152 7.58 -5.78 14.45
N TYR A 153 6.81 -5.10 13.59
CA TYR A 153 6.97 -3.66 13.39
C TYR A 153 6.94 -2.94 14.74
N LYS A 154 7.75 -1.89 14.88
CA LYS A 154 7.83 -1.07 16.09
C LYS A 154 7.09 0.25 15.92
N CYS A 155 5.94 0.18 15.27
CA CYS A 155 5.03 1.30 15.07
C CYS A 155 3.91 1.28 16.12
N THR A 156 3.02 2.26 16.08
CA THR A 156 1.78 2.25 16.85
C THR A 156 0.68 1.57 16.06
N LYS A 157 -0.21 0.84 16.75
CA LYS A 157 -1.43 0.31 16.15
C LYS A 157 -2.30 1.47 15.63
N PRO A 158 -3.15 1.25 14.62
CA PRO A 158 -4.14 2.24 14.20
C PRO A 158 -4.98 2.76 15.36
N LYS A 159 -5.16 4.09 15.42
CA LYS A 159 -5.94 4.75 16.49
C LYS A 159 -7.22 5.40 15.99
N CYS A 160 -7.40 5.48 14.69
CA CYS A 160 -8.57 6.07 14.05
C CYS A 160 -9.00 5.25 12.84
N VAL A 161 -10.19 5.53 12.34
CA VAL A 161 -10.77 4.82 11.19
C VAL A 161 -9.95 5.01 9.93
N GLU A 162 -9.36 6.18 9.75
CA GLU A 162 -8.48 6.52 8.62
C GLU A 162 -7.24 5.62 8.60
N ALA A 163 -6.53 5.50 9.74
CA ALA A 163 -5.35 4.65 9.84
C ALA A 163 -5.69 3.16 9.68
N ALA A 164 -6.80 2.72 10.27
CA ALA A 164 -7.29 1.36 10.10
C ALA A 164 -7.67 1.05 8.64
N SER A 165 -8.32 2.00 7.96
CA SER A 165 -8.66 1.86 6.54
C SER A 165 -7.43 1.74 5.67
N LEU A 166 -6.39 2.51 5.94
CA LEU A 166 -5.11 2.44 5.23
C LEU A 166 -4.44 1.08 5.45
N MET A 167 -4.34 0.61 6.71
CA MET A 167 -3.80 -0.71 7.05
C MET A 167 -4.56 -1.84 6.34
N LEU A 168 -5.87 -1.84 6.42
CA LEU A 168 -6.71 -2.87 5.79
C LEU A 168 -6.52 -2.91 4.27
N ALA A 169 -6.55 -1.75 3.63
CA ALA A 169 -6.38 -1.66 2.18
C ALA A 169 -4.99 -2.13 1.73
N ASP A 170 -3.92 -1.73 2.43
CA ASP A 170 -2.54 -2.12 2.12
C ASP A 170 -2.34 -3.63 2.25
N HIS A 171 -2.74 -4.23 3.39
CA HIS A 171 -2.60 -5.66 3.63
C HIS A 171 -3.41 -6.50 2.61
N ILE A 172 -4.63 -6.06 2.29
CA ILE A 172 -5.50 -6.74 1.33
C ILE A 172 -4.94 -6.63 -0.10
N GLU A 173 -4.45 -5.45 -0.51
CA GLU A 173 -3.81 -5.29 -1.83
C GLU A 173 -2.57 -6.19 -1.94
N ALA A 174 -1.67 -6.14 -0.96
CA ALA A 174 -0.44 -6.92 -0.96
C ALA A 174 -0.71 -8.43 -0.98
N LYS A 175 -1.65 -8.92 -0.16
CA LYS A 175 -2.05 -10.34 -0.12
C LYS A 175 -2.71 -10.78 -1.43
N SER A 176 -3.63 -9.98 -1.96
CA SER A 176 -4.31 -10.26 -3.24
C SER A 176 -3.32 -10.34 -4.38
N ARG A 177 -2.40 -9.39 -4.48
CA ARG A 177 -1.33 -9.37 -5.50
C ARG A 177 -0.46 -10.60 -5.42
N SER A 178 -0.02 -10.98 -4.22
CA SER A 178 0.79 -12.18 -3.98
C SER A 178 0.05 -13.46 -4.38
N PHE A 179 -1.24 -13.59 -4.03
CA PHE A 179 -2.05 -14.76 -4.37
C PHE A 179 -2.31 -14.87 -5.86
N ILE A 180 -2.59 -13.75 -6.54
CA ILE A 180 -2.75 -13.73 -8.00
C ILE A 180 -1.45 -14.18 -8.70
N GLN A 181 -0.31 -13.64 -8.28
CA GLN A 181 1.00 -13.99 -8.86
C GLN A 181 1.38 -15.46 -8.65
N SER A 182 1.01 -16.03 -7.49
CA SER A 182 1.29 -17.44 -7.17
C SER A 182 0.21 -18.42 -7.65
N GLY A 183 -0.85 -17.95 -8.31
CA GLY A 183 -1.98 -18.78 -8.74
C GLY A 183 -2.83 -19.34 -7.60
N LYS A 184 -2.76 -18.73 -6.42
CA LYS A 184 -3.49 -19.15 -5.20
C LYS A 184 -4.71 -18.26 -4.90
N PHE A 185 -5.00 -17.30 -5.76
CA PHE A 185 -6.14 -16.42 -5.56
C PHE A 185 -7.45 -17.18 -5.76
N ASP A 186 -8.27 -17.24 -4.73
CA ASP A 186 -9.59 -17.88 -4.75
C ASP A 186 -10.67 -16.85 -5.15
N SER A 187 -10.96 -15.91 -4.23
CA SER A 187 -11.89 -14.81 -4.47
C SER A 187 -11.50 -13.55 -3.71
N ALA A 188 -12.07 -12.42 -4.13
CA ALA A 188 -11.91 -11.16 -3.42
C ALA A 188 -12.45 -11.25 -1.98
N GLU A 189 -13.64 -11.82 -1.81
CA GLU A 189 -14.29 -11.95 -0.50
C GLU A 189 -13.46 -12.77 0.47
N VAL A 190 -12.99 -13.96 0.06
CA VAL A 190 -12.15 -14.83 0.91
C VAL A 190 -10.86 -14.11 1.31
N THR A 191 -10.17 -13.47 0.36
CA THR A 191 -8.93 -12.75 0.66
C THR A 191 -9.14 -11.60 1.64
N ILE A 192 -10.24 -10.85 1.49
CA ILE A 192 -10.60 -9.74 2.38
C ILE A 192 -10.93 -10.27 3.77
N ASP A 193 -11.78 -11.28 3.87
CA ASP A 193 -12.22 -11.83 5.16
C ASP A 193 -11.06 -12.44 5.93
N ASP A 194 -10.21 -13.22 5.28
CA ASP A 194 -9.01 -13.79 5.89
C ASP A 194 -8.06 -12.70 6.40
N THR A 195 -7.82 -11.66 5.59
CA THR A 195 -6.90 -10.58 6.00
C THR A 195 -7.47 -9.79 7.18
N ILE A 196 -8.76 -9.48 7.18
CA ILE A 196 -9.40 -8.77 8.28
C ILE A 196 -9.36 -9.62 9.55
N ASN A 197 -9.66 -10.92 9.47
CA ASN A 197 -9.62 -11.81 10.60
C ASN A 197 -8.19 -11.95 11.18
N GLU A 198 -7.18 -12.08 10.32
CA GLU A 198 -5.77 -12.08 10.74
C GLU A 198 -5.39 -10.82 11.54
N LEU A 199 -5.82 -9.63 11.08
CA LEU A 199 -5.55 -8.38 11.76
C LEU A 199 -6.34 -8.20 13.07
N LEU A 200 -7.57 -8.71 13.12
CA LEU A 200 -8.39 -8.73 14.33
C LEU A 200 -7.80 -9.69 15.37
N ASP A 201 -7.44 -10.92 14.97
CA ASP A 201 -6.86 -11.93 15.85
C ASP A 201 -5.49 -11.49 16.41
N ASP A 202 -4.71 -10.72 15.61
CA ASP A 202 -3.45 -10.11 16.05
C ASP A 202 -3.67 -8.81 16.88
N GLY A 203 -4.93 -8.42 17.11
CA GLY A 203 -5.30 -7.26 17.91
C GLY A 203 -4.87 -5.92 17.29
N GLN A 204 -4.64 -5.86 15.99
CA GLN A 204 -4.17 -4.63 15.34
C GLN A 204 -5.21 -3.51 15.32
N LEU A 205 -6.49 -3.86 15.40
CA LEU A 205 -7.62 -2.91 15.37
C LEU A 205 -8.21 -2.62 16.77
N ASP A 206 -7.59 -3.12 17.86
CA ASP A 206 -8.12 -3.00 19.23
C ASP A 206 -8.24 -1.55 19.73
N GLU A 207 -7.39 -0.66 19.20
CA GLU A 207 -7.36 0.75 19.62
C GLU A 207 -8.27 1.66 18.74
N VAL A 208 -8.98 1.07 17.76
CA VAL A 208 -9.82 1.82 16.82
C VAL A 208 -11.27 1.80 17.26
N TYR A 209 -11.87 2.98 17.45
CA TYR A 209 -13.31 3.05 17.61
C TYR A 209 -13.99 2.98 16.23
N MET A 210 -14.38 1.79 15.82
CA MET A 210 -15.05 1.51 14.54
C MET A 210 -16.35 0.74 14.78
N LYS A 211 -17.43 1.14 14.11
CA LYS A 211 -18.69 0.40 14.14
C LYS A 211 -18.60 -0.85 13.25
N LEU A 212 -19.27 -1.93 13.63
CA LEU A 212 -19.37 -3.13 12.76
C LEU A 212 -19.94 -2.81 11.37
N GLY A 213 -20.85 -1.82 11.29
CA GLY A 213 -21.36 -1.33 10.02
C GLY A 213 -20.31 -0.68 9.13
N ASP A 214 -19.32 -0.02 9.72
CA ASP A 214 -18.23 0.62 8.98
C ASP A 214 -17.28 -0.44 8.40
N LEU A 215 -16.96 -1.47 9.18
CA LEU A 215 -16.18 -2.60 8.69
C LEU A 215 -16.87 -3.32 7.51
N LYS A 216 -18.20 -3.46 7.58
CA LYS A 216 -18.98 -4.04 6.47
C LYS A 216 -18.91 -3.17 5.21
N LYS A 217 -18.95 -1.82 5.36
CA LYS A 217 -18.79 -0.90 4.22
C LYS A 217 -17.40 -1.00 3.60
N ILE A 218 -16.35 -1.10 4.43
CA ILE A 218 -14.96 -1.32 3.97
C ILE A 218 -14.87 -2.60 3.15
N LYS A 219 -15.39 -3.73 3.65
CA LYS A 219 -15.40 -5.01 2.92
C LYS A 219 -16.04 -4.88 1.54
N ILE A 220 -17.21 -4.26 1.46
CA ILE A 220 -17.95 -4.07 0.19
C ILE A 220 -17.15 -3.19 -0.78
N ALA A 221 -16.57 -2.08 -0.30
CA ALA A 221 -15.77 -1.18 -1.12
C ALA A 221 -14.53 -1.89 -1.69
N LEU A 222 -13.81 -2.64 -0.85
CA LEU A 222 -12.61 -3.39 -1.25
C LEU A 222 -12.93 -4.53 -2.21
N ALA A 223 -14.02 -5.28 -2.00
CA ALA A 223 -14.43 -6.37 -2.90
C ALA A 223 -14.67 -5.83 -4.31
N LYS A 224 -15.44 -4.74 -4.43
CA LYS A 224 -15.70 -4.08 -5.70
C LYS A 224 -14.44 -3.65 -6.45
N GLU A 225 -13.47 -3.04 -5.73
CA GLU A 225 -12.21 -2.58 -6.34
C GLU A 225 -11.31 -3.75 -6.78
N LEU A 226 -11.22 -4.80 -5.97
CA LEU A 226 -10.43 -6.00 -6.32
C LEU A 226 -11.01 -6.70 -7.54
N GLU A 227 -12.32 -6.96 -7.58
CA GLU A 227 -12.99 -7.59 -8.72
C GLU A 227 -12.78 -6.76 -10.00
N GLY A 228 -12.96 -5.44 -9.92
CA GLY A 228 -12.74 -4.53 -11.05
C GLY A 228 -11.29 -4.54 -11.54
N SER A 229 -10.31 -4.66 -10.64
CA SER A 229 -8.89 -4.73 -11.01
C SER A 229 -8.50 -6.07 -11.63
N ILE A 230 -9.09 -7.17 -11.17
CA ILE A 230 -8.88 -8.51 -11.73
C ILE A 230 -9.48 -8.58 -13.14
N GLN A 231 -10.71 -8.11 -13.33
CA GLN A 231 -11.35 -8.10 -14.63
C GLN A 231 -10.54 -7.31 -15.67
N LYS A 232 -10.04 -6.13 -15.31
CA LYS A 232 -9.16 -5.33 -16.21
C LYS A 232 -7.90 -6.09 -16.63
N ARG A 233 -7.31 -6.92 -15.75
CA ARG A 233 -6.13 -7.74 -16.09
C ARG A 233 -6.49 -8.86 -17.08
N VAL A 234 -7.60 -9.55 -16.84
CA VAL A 234 -8.10 -10.62 -17.75
C VAL A 234 -8.38 -10.06 -19.13
N ASP A 235 -9.11 -8.93 -19.21
CA ASP A 235 -9.43 -8.27 -20.48
C ASP A 235 -8.18 -7.84 -21.25
N TYR A 236 -7.14 -7.35 -20.53
CA TYR A 236 -5.88 -6.96 -21.14
C TYR A 236 -5.10 -8.17 -21.70
N GLU A 237 -5.02 -9.28 -20.97
CA GLU A 237 -4.35 -10.50 -21.43
C GLU A 237 -5.06 -11.12 -22.64
N GLU A 238 -6.40 -11.17 -22.63
CA GLU A 238 -7.16 -11.61 -23.79
C GLU A 238 -6.95 -10.71 -25.02
N ALA A 239 -6.89 -9.40 -24.82
CA ALA A 239 -6.65 -8.45 -25.92
C ALA A 239 -5.24 -8.59 -26.51
N LYS A 240 -4.24 -8.92 -25.67
CA LYS A 240 -2.87 -9.18 -26.08
C LYS A 240 -2.78 -10.47 -26.89
N THR A 241 -3.39 -11.54 -26.44
CA THR A 241 -3.43 -12.84 -27.14
C THR A 241 -4.13 -12.71 -28.49
N LYS A 242 -5.23 -11.97 -28.58
CA LYS A 242 -5.93 -11.70 -29.86
C LYS A 242 -5.10 -10.88 -30.86
N LYS A 243 -4.19 -10.01 -30.40
CA LYS A 243 -3.27 -9.25 -31.26
C LYS A 243 -2.13 -10.10 -31.81
N GLU A 244 -1.62 -11.06 -31.03
CA GLU A 244 -0.53 -11.96 -31.42
C GLU A 244 -0.97 -13.04 -32.42
N VAL A 245 -2.27 -13.37 -32.45
CA VAL A 245 -2.86 -14.39 -33.36
C VAL A 245 -3.22 -13.85 -34.75
N LYS A 246 -3.08 -12.54 -35.04
CA LYS A 246 -3.30 -12.03 -36.40
C LYS A 246 -2.26 -12.58 -37.37
N PRO A 247 -2.64 -13.30 -38.46
CA PRO A 247 -1.70 -13.88 -39.40
C PRO A 247 -0.86 -12.79 -40.07
N LYS A 248 0.45 -12.99 -40.16
CA LYS A 248 1.30 -12.17 -41.01
C LYS A 248 0.77 -12.33 -42.45
N GLU A 249 0.25 -11.26 -43.03
CA GLU A 249 -0.11 -11.22 -44.44
C GLU A 249 1.11 -11.64 -45.28
N LYS A 250 0.94 -12.69 -46.04
CA LYS A 250 1.94 -13.12 -47.02
C LYS A 250 2.08 -12.03 -48.09
N LYS A 251 3.24 -11.42 -48.18
CA LYS A 251 3.61 -10.58 -49.31
C LYS A 251 3.40 -11.34 -50.61
N PRO A 252 2.80 -10.76 -51.66
CA PRO A 252 2.72 -11.41 -52.97
C PRO A 252 4.13 -11.68 -53.47
N LYS A 253 4.33 -12.89 -54.00
CA LYS A 253 5.54 -13.21 -54.76
C LYS A 253 5.38 -12.52 -56.10
N ASP A 254 6.26 -11.56 -56.40
CA ASP A 254 6.47 -11.08 -57.77
C ASP A 254 6.96 -12.23 -58.61
N THR A 255 6.16 -12.60 -59.59
CA THR A 255 6.53 -13.51 -60.71
C THR A 255 7.08 -12.67 -61.81
N GLU A 256 8.36 -12.86 -62.12
CA GLU A 256 8.90 -12.69 -63.46
C GLU A 256 8.71 -13.98 -64.28
#